data_62ca65d12b7fa15f2e90261c9b40d08c
#
_entry.id   62ca65d12b7fa15f2e90261c9b40d08c
#
_cell.length_a   1.000
_cell.length_b   1.000
_cell.length_c   1.000
_cell.angle_alpha   90.00
_cell.angle_beta   90.00
_cell.angle_gamma   90.00
#
_symmetry.space_group_name_H-M   'P 1'
#
loop_
_entity.id
_entity.type
_entity.pdbx_description
1 polymer ?
#
loop_
_entity_poly.entity_id
_entity_poly.type
_entity_poly.pdbx_seq_one_letter_code
_entity_poly.pdbx_strand_id
1 'polypeptide(L)'
;FHAVSSFCNAGFDLLGGRFGAFSSLAGYNDNPLMLGTTAALIVVGGLGFFVWEDIVDKRCWSRLSVYSKMVLLITAVLIVGGALFFLMEEFDNPATLGDMPLWQKGLNALFQSVTLRTAGFDSIGQGGLSDTSKAMSCVLMLIGGSSGSTAGGLKTATVGVLLLALRSGLMGREQVTFRGRAIHYRRVLNAMTLALVVLFVFVFSSMVVSTVEDLPYLDSAFEVASAMGTVGLTTGITPTLTPFSQGLLILLMYMGRVGILSFSIAFITGNRHPAKIKYPEMNVMIG
;
A
#
# COMPACT_ATOMS: atom_id res chain seq x y z
N PHE A 1 -15.25 2.14 -18.63
CA PHE A 1 -14.97 1.10 -17.64
C PHE A 1 -13.67 1.39 -16.89
N HIS A 2 -12.52 1.49 -17.57
CA HIS A 2 -11.21 1.70 -16.93
C HIS A 2 -11.13 2.95 -16.07
N ALA A 3 -11.81 4.06 -16.43
CA ALA A 3 -11.84 5.26 -15.62
C ALA A 3 -12.49 5.02 -14.24
N VAL A 4 -13.60 4.27 -14.20
CA VAL A 4 -14.27 3.92 -12.95
C VAL A 4 -13.40 2.95 -12.14
N SER A 5 -12.84 1.91 -12.79
CA SER A 5 -11.95 0.95 -12.16
C SER A 5 -10.72 1.63 -11.55
N SER A 6 -10.10 2.58 -12.27
CA SER A 6 -8.94 3.34 -11.80
C SER A 6 -9.27 4.26 -10.61
N PHE A 7 -10.38 5.01 -10.70
CA PHE A 7 -10.81 5.89 -9.61
C PHE A 7 -11.19 5.11 -8.33
N CYS A 8 -11.83 3.95 -8.51
CA CYS A 8 -12.19 3.06 -7.40
C CYS A 8 -11.01 2.23 -6.87
N ASN A 9 -9.82 2.34 -7.45
CA ASN A 9 -8.66 1.49 -7.14
C ASN A 9 -9.03 0.00 -7.18
N ALA A 10 -9.72 -0.42 -8.25
CA ALA A 10 -10.25 -1.77 -8.37
C ALA A 10 -9.37 -2.70 -9.21
N GLY A 11 -8.56 -2.15 -10.14
CA GLY A 11 -7.60 -2.91 -10.94
C GLY A 11 -8.20 -3.79 -12.04
N PHE A 12 -9.52 -3.78 -12.22
CA PHE A 12 -10.16 -4.57 -13.26
C PHE A 12 -10.01 -3.93 -14.63
N ASP A 13 -9.72 -4.76 -15.64
CA ASP A 13 -9.64 -4.38 -17.03
C ASP A 13 -10.54 -5.25 -17.92
N LEU A 14 -10.69 -4.86 -19.19
CA LEU A 14 -11.42 -5.58 -20.24
C LEU A 14 -10.51 -5.97 -21.39
N LEU A 15 -9.20 -5.93 -21.22
CA LEU A 15 -8.22 -6.02 -22.29
C LEU A 15 -7.77 -7.46 -22.57
N GLY A 16 -8.10 -8.41 -21.69
CA GLY A 16 -7.73 -9.81 -21.84
C GLY A 16 -8.15 -10.45 -23.18
N GLY A 17 -9.29 -10.05 -23.74
CA GLY A 17 -9.72 -10.52 -25.07
C GLY A 17 -8.87 -9.99 -26.22
N ARG A 18 -8.12 -8.89 -26.03
CA ARG A 18 -7.31 -8.25 -27.07
C ARG A 18 -5.81 -8.62 -26.98
N PHE A 19 -5.28 -8.68 -25.76
CA PHE A 19 -3.85 -8.86 -25.53
C PHE A 19 -3.50 -10.17 -24.81
N GLY A 20 -4.50 -10.98 -24.47
CA GLY A 20 -4.31 -12.22 -23.75
C GLY A 20 -4.69 -12.13 -22.27
N ALA A 21 -4.84 -13.28 -21.63
CA ALA A 21 -5.15 -13.35 -20.21
C ALA A 21 -4.05 -12.67 -19.36
N PHE A 22 -4.47 -11.93 -18.32
CA PHE A 22 -3.58 -11.20 -17.41
C PHE A 22 -2.73 -10.07 -18.01
N SER A 23 -3.05 -9.62 -19.23
CA SER A 23 -2.27 -8.59 -19.92
C SER A 23 -2.42 -7.19 -19.32
N SER A 24 -3.51 -6.92 -18.62
CA SER A 24 -3.83 -5.60 -18.04
C SER A 24 -3.51 -4.43 -19.01
N LEU A 25 -2.70 -3.47 -18.63
CA LEU A 25 -2.29 -2.33 -19.46
C LEU A 25 -0.94 -2.54 -20.17
N ALA A 26 -0.35 -3.74 -20.13
CA ALA A 26 0.94 -4.01 -20.77
C ALA A 26 0.95 -3.71 -22.29
N GLY A 27 -0.20 -3.92 -22.97
CA GLY A 27 -0.36 -3.56 -24.38
C GLY A 27 -0.47 -2.06 -24.66
N TYR A 28 -0.43 -1.20 -23.64
CA TYR A 28 -0.47 0.26 -23.71
C TYR A 28 0.68 0.92 -22.95
N ASN A 29 1.77 0.21 -22.71
CA ASN A 29 2.93 0.69 -21.98
C ASN A 29 3.67 1.85 -22.68
N ASP A 30 3.41 2.04 -23.95
CA ASP A 30 3.92 3.13 -24.80
C ASP A 30 2.94 4.32 -24.92
N ASN A 31 1.74 4.22 -24.32
CA ASN A 31 0.71 5.25 -24.44
C ASN A 31 0.64 6.15 -23.21
N PRO A 32 1.25 7.38 -23.24
CA PRO A 32 1.30 8.27 -22.11
C PRO A 32 -0.09 8.79 -21.68
N LEU A 33 -1.04 8.89 -22.61
CA LEU A 33 -2.40 9.32 -22.29
C LEU A 33 -3.11 8.24 -21.44
N MET A 34 -3.02 6.97 -21.85
CA MET A 34 -3.67 5.87 -21.13
C MET A 34 -3.05 5.69 -19.75
N LEU A 35 -1.73 5.57 -19.64
CA LEU A 35 -1.05 5.40 -18.36
C LEU A 35 -1.17 6.66 -17.48
N GLY A 36 -1.04 7.85 -18.05
CA GLY A 36 -1.12 9.10 -17.30
C GLY A 36 -2.51 9.36 -16.74
N THR A 37 -3.58 9.15 -17.52
CA THR A 37 -4.96 9.32 -17.03
C THR A 37 -5.32 8.28 -15.98
N THR A 38 -4.94 7.02 -16.19
CA THR A 38 -5.14 5.93 -15.21
C THR A 38 -4.42 6.25 -13.89
N ALA A 39 -3.13 6.63 -13.96
CA ALA A 39 -2.36 7.01 -12.78
C ALA A 39 -2.97 8.22 -12.03
N ALA A 40 -3.41 9.24 -12.76
CA ALA A 40 -4.07 10.41 -12.16
C ALA A 40 -5.35 10.01 -11.42
N LEU A 41 -6.20 9.19 -12.04
CA LEU A 41 -7.45 8.70 -11.42
C LEU A 41 -7.20 7.85 -10.18
N ILE A 42 -6.18 6.99 -10.20
CA ILE A 42 -5.76 6.18 -9.04
C ILE A 42 -5.33 7.09 -7.88
N VAL A 43 -4.50 8.09 -8.15
CA VAL A 43 -4.04 9.04 -7.11
C VAL A 43 -5.22 9.82 -6.56
N VAL A 44 -6.10 10.32 -7.41
CA VAL A 44 -7.31 11.06 -7.02
C VAL A 44 -8.20 10.21 -6.12
N GLY A 45 -8.52 8.97 -6.50
CA GLY A 45 -9.32 8.04 -5.71
C GLY A 45 -8.66 7.66 -4.38
N GLY A 46 -7.32 7.52 -4.37
CA GLY A 46 -6.52 7.14 -3.20
C GLY A 46 -6.30 8.25 -2.17
N LEU A 47 -6.52 9.54 -2.51
CA LEU A 47 -6.36 10.67 -1.58
C LEU A 47 -7.45 10.76 -0.52
N GLY A 48 -8.66 10.26 -0.81
CA GLY A 48 -9.81 10.25 0.11
C GLY A 48 -10.59 11.56 0.15
N PHE A 49 -11.87 11.42 0.49
CA PHE A 49 -12.85 12.53 0.43
C PHE A 49 -12.51 13.69 1.36
N PHE A 50 -11.99 13.44 2.55
CA PHE A 50 -11.62 14.49 3.50
C PHE A 50 -10.50 15.40 2.98
N VAL A 51 -9.55 14.84 2.21
CA VAL A 51 -8.47 15.63 1.61
C VAL A 51 -9.01 16.44 0.44
N TRP A 52 -9.93 15.87 -0.35
CA TRP A 52 -10.57 16.56 -1.45
C TRP A 52 -11.43 17.74 -0.98
N GLU A 53 -12.27 17.54 0.03
CA GLU A 53 -13.07 18.59 0.66
C GLU A 53 -12.16 19.76 1.10
N ASP A 54 -11.09 19.44 1.81
CA ASP A 54 -10.14 20.44 2.30
C ASP A 54 -9.43 21.19 1.15
N ILE A 55 -9.11 20.54 0.03
CA ILE A 55 -8.50 21.16 -1.15
C ILE A 55 -9.49 22.09 -1.85
N VAL A 56 -10.73 21.63 -2.07
CA VAL A 56 -11.76 22.40 -2.79
C VAL A 56 -12.17 23.63 -2.00
N ASP A 57 -12.34 23.52 -0.68
CA ASP A 57 -12.76 24.62 0.19
C ASP A 57 -11.67 25.67 0.34
N LYS A 58 -10.44 25.25 0.57
CA LYS A 58 -9.36 26.18 0.95
C LYS A 58 -8.51 26.66 -0.20
N ARG A 59 -8.45 25.93 -1.29
CA ARG A 59 -7.75 26.24 -2.56
C ARG A 59 -6.30 26.75 -2.45
N CYS A 60 -5.76 26.78 -1.24
CA CYS A 60 -4.42 27.31 -0.97
C CYS A 60 -3.67 26.40 -0.01
N TRP A 61 -2.43 26.01 -0.36
CA TRP A 61 -1.59 25.13 0.44
C TRP A 61 -1.42 25.58 1.89
N SER A 62 -1.24 26.89 2.12
CA SER A 62 -1.05 27.44 3.47
C SER A 62 -2.24 27.20 4.39
N ARG A 63 -3.46 27.23 3.84
CA ARG A 63 -4.73 27.08 4.58
C ARG A 63 -5.17 25.64 4.79
N LEU A 64 -4.59 24.67 4.06
CA LEU A 64 -4.92 23.26 4.23
C LEU A 64 -4.69 22.78 5.66
N SER A 65 -5.50 21.83 6.10
CA SER A 65 -5.37 21.19 7.39
C SER A 65 -4.01 20.48 7.53
N VAL A 66 -3.54 20.32 8.75
CA VAL A 66 -2.29 19.60 9.04
C VAL A 66 -2.38 18.15 8.56
N TYR A 67 -3.57 17.55 8.67
CA TYR A 67 -3.85 16.19 8.18
C TYR A 67 -3.66 16.10 6.65
N SER A 68 -4.32 16.98 5.88
CA SER A 68 -4.23 16.97 4.41
C SER A 68 -2.79 17.20 3.93
N LYS A 69 -2.05 18.12 4.56
CA LYS A 69 -0.63 18.35 4.27
C LYS A 69 0.23 17.12 4.51
N MET A 70 -0.01 16.40 5.60
CA MET A 70 0.70 15.17 5.91
C MET A 70 0.40 14.08 4.86
N VAL A 71 -0.86 13.86 4.53
CA VAL A 71 -1.28 12.86 3.53
C VAL A 71 -0.68 13.18 2.16
N LEU A 72 -0.80 14.43 1.68
CA LEU A 72 -0.26 14.86 0.39
C LEU A 72 1.27 14.71 0.32
N LEU A 73 1.98 15.12 1.38
CA LEU A 73 3.43 14.98 1.44
C LEU A 73 3.87 13.53 1.36
N ILE A 74 3.27 12.66 2.19
CA ILE A 74 3.63 11.23 2.21
C ILE A 74 3.28 10.57 0.88
N THR A 75 2.11 10.90 0.32
CA THR A 75 1.70 10.40 -1.01
C THR A 75 2.71 10.78 -2.09
N ALA A 76 3.14 12.05 -2.12
CA ALA A 76 4.15 12.52 -3.07
C ALA A 76 5.49 11.81 -2.87
N VAL A 77 5.96 11.68 -1.63
CA VAL A 77 7.23 10.98 -1.31
C VAL A 77 7.17 9.52 -1.73
N LEU A 78 6.07 8.81 -1.48
CA LEU A 78 5.94 7.41 -1.87
C LEU A 78 5.88 7.24 -3.39
N ILE A 79 5.15 8.11 -4.11
CA ILE A 79 5.06 8.04 -5.57
C ILE A 79 6.41 8.37 -6.22
N VAL A 80 7.01 9.49 -5.85
CA VAL A 80 8.27 9.93 -6.45
C VAL A 80 9.42 9.00 -6.04
N GLY A 81 9.51 8.66 -4.75
CA GLY A 81 10.54 7.74 -4.25
C GLY A 81 10.43 6.35 -4.85
N GLY A 82 9.21 5.79 -4.95
CA GLY A 82 8.98 4.51 -5.64
C GLY A 82 9.30 4.57 -7.13
N ALA A 83 8.89 5.64 -7.83
CA ALA A 83 9.19 5.81 -9.25
C ALA A 83 10.71 5.88 -9.52
N LEU A 84 11.44 6.64 -8.72
CA LEU A 84 12.89 6.71 -8.82
C LEU A 84 13.55 5.35 -8.52
N PHE A 85 13.07 4.66 -7.50
CA PHE A 85 13.58 3.34 -7.15
C PHE A 85 13.39 2.33 -8.29
N PHE A 86 12.17 2.18 -8.84
CA PHE A 86 11.92 1.27 -9.96
C PHE A 86 12.66 1.69 -11.23
N LEU A 87 12.79 2.99 -11.48
CA LEU A 87 13.57 3.47 -12.61
C LEU A 87 15.04 3.08 -12.51
N MET A 88 15.62 3.13 -11.31
CA MET A 88 17.04 2.79 -11.09
C MET A 88 17.26 1.27 -11.11
N GLU A 89 16.40 0.52 -10.45
CA GLU A 89 16.57 -0.93 -10.27
C GLU A 89 16.23 -1.72 -11.54
N GLU A 90 15.19 -1.29 -12.28
CA GLU A 90 14.72 -1.98 -13.49
C GLU A 90 15.28 -1.38 -14.79
N PHE A 91 16.18 -0.41 -14.69
CA PHE A 91 16.67 0.36 -15.86
C PHE A 91 17.22 -0.52 -16.97
N ASP A 92 18.00 -1.53 -16.61
CA ASP A 92 18.66 -2.46 -17.55
C ASP A 92 18.02 -3.85 -17.58
N ASN A 93 16.87 -4.05 -16.89
CA ASN A 93 16.19 -5.33 -16.87
C ASN A 93 15.39 -5.56 -18.17
N PRO A 94 15.81 -6.47 -19.07
CA PRO A 94 15.15 -6.69 -20.35
C PRO A 94 13.74 -7.29 -20.21
N ALA A 95 13.43 -7.91 -19.05
CA ALA A 95 12.10 -8.47 -18.78
C ALA A 95 11.06 -7.39 -18.44
N THR A 96 11.48 -6.16 -18.12
CA THR A 96 10.60 -5.06 -17.67
C THR A 96 10.85 -3.76 -18.43
N LEU A 97 11.83 -2.96 -18.03
CA LEU A 97 12.08 -1.62 -18.60
C LEU A 97 13.24 -1.60 -19.60
N GLY A 98 14.14 -2.60 -19.64
CA GLY A 98 15.42 -2.54 -20.33
C GLY A 98 15.34 -2.13 -21.80
N ASP A 99 14.42 -2.71 -22.55
CA ASP A 99 14.28 -2.48 -23.99
C ASP A 99 13.47 -1.22 -24.36
N MET A 100 12.96 -0.49 -23.36
CA MET A 100 12.12 0.70 -23.57
C MET A 100 12.97 1.97 -23.76
N PRO A 101 12.52 2.95 -24.57
CA PRO A 101 13.14 4.26 -24.64
C PRO A 101 13.00 5.01 -23.29
N LEU A 102 13.92 5.94 -23.01
CA LEU A 102 14.06 6.60 -21.72
C LEU A 102 12.74 7.23 -21.18
N TRP A 103 11.97 7.89 -22.05
CA TRP A 103 10.71 8.50 -21.67
C TRP A 103 9.68 7.46 -21.23
N GLN A 104 9.66 6.29 -21.90
CA GLN A 104 8.74 5.18 -21.58
C GLN A 104 9.17 4.49 -20.28
N LYS A 105 10.49 4.32 -20.03
CA LYS A 105 11.02 3.85 -18.74
C LYS A 105 10.53 4.73 -17.60
N GLY A 106 10.66 6.05 -17.72
CA GLY A 106 10.18 6.99 -16.68
C GLY A 106 8.67 6.94 -16.47
N LEU A 107 7.90 6.83 -17.56
CA LEU A 107 6.44 6.73 -17.50
C LEU A 107 5.98 5.44 -16.80
N ASN A 108 6.56 4.30 -17.17
CA ASN A 108 6.21 3.00 -16.57
C ASN A 108 6.71 2.86 -15.14
N ALA A 109 7.89 3.38 -14.80
CA ALA A 109 8.37 3.42 -13.40
C ALA A 109 7.47 4.26 -12.51
N LEU A 110 6.99 5.42 -13.00
CA LEU A 110 5.99 6.24 -12.30
C LEU A 110 4.67 5.49 -12.15
N PHE A 111 4.20 4.85 -13.22
CA PHE A 111 2.97 4.07 -13.20
C PHE A 111 3.06 2.90 -12.22
N GLN A 112 4.18 2.17 -12.20
CA GLN A 112 4.45 1.08 -11.27
C GLN A 112 4.35 1.56 -9.81
N SER A 113 4.98 2.69 -9.48
CA SER A 113 4.89 3.26 -8.13
C SER A 113 3.46 3.65 -7.73
N VAL A 114 2.66 4.14 -8.67
CA VAL A 114 1.26 4.52 -8.44
C VAL A 114 0.38 3.29 -8.28
N THR A 115 0.49 2.29 -9.18
CA THR A 115 -0.39 1.12 -9.20
C THR A 115 -0.23 0.23 -7.97
N LEU A 116 0.98 0.11 -7.42
CA LEU A 116 1.26 -0.62 -6.18
C LEU A 116 0.48 -0.08 -4.97
N ARG A 117 0.04 1.17 -5.04
CA ARG A 117 -0.78 1.77 -3.98
C ARG A 117 -2.25 1.42 -4.12
N THR A 118 -2.53 0.11 -4.13
CA THR A 118 -3.85 -0.53 -4.11
C THR A 118 -4.70 -0.36 -5.37
N ALA A 119 -4.07 -0.19 -6.56
CA ALA A 119 -4.79 -0.02 -7.81
C ALA A 119 -4.87 -1.28 -8.67
N GLY A 120 -3.77 -2.03 -8.82
CA GLY A 120 -3.78 -3.35 -9.43
C GLY A 120 -3.65 -3.41 -10.95
N PHE A 121 -3.39 -2.29 -11.64
CA PHE A 121 -3.10 -2.31 -13.08
C PHE A 121 -1.63 -2.63 -13.33
N ASP A 122 -1.35 -3.46 -14.32
CA ASP A 122 -0.01 -3.86 -14.71
C ASP A 122 0.36 -3.30 -16.09
N SER A 123 1.55 -2.69 -16.20
CA SER A 123 2.09 -2.16 -17.45
C SER A 123 3.42 -2.78 -17.88
N ILE A 124 4.12 -3.50 -16.99
CA ILE A 124 5.49 -4.01 -17.23
C ILE A 124 5.68 -5.49 -16.94
N GLY A 125 4.64 -6.21 -16.48
CA GLY A 125 4.72 -7.63 -16.12
C GLY A 125 5.44 -7.89 -14.79
N GLN A 126 4.67 -8.10 -13.71
CA GLN A 126 5.22 -8.22 -12.35
C GLN A 126 6.13 -9.43 -12.15
N GLY A 127 5.94 -10.51 -12.93
CA GLY A 127 6.78 -11.71 -12.85
C GLY A 127 8.23 -11.46 -13.27
N GLY A 128 8.48 -10.46 -14.14
CA GLY A 128 9.81 -10.09 -14.62
C GLY A 128 10.61 -9.16 -13.71
N LEU A 129 10.02 -8.68 -12.61
CA LEU A 129 10.69 -7.78 -11.67
C LEU A 129 11.87 -8.47 -10.97
N SER A 130 12.92 -7.70 -10.67
CA SER A 130 14.03 -8.13 -9.82
C SER A 130 13.53 -8.45 -8.39
N ASP A 131 14.28 -9.26 -7.66
CA ASP A 131 13.92 -9.59 -6.27
C ASP A 131 13.85 -8.36 -5.37
N THR A 132 14.74 -7.39 -5.59
CA THR A 132 14.75 -6.12 -4.89
C THR A 132 13.48 -5.31 -5.20
N SER A 133 13.06 -5.28 -6.46
CA SER A 133 11.81 -4.64 -6.90
C SER A 133 10.57 -5.32 -6.36
N LYS A 134 10.55 -6.66 -6.29
CA LYS A 134 9.47 -7.41 -5.64
C LYS A 134 9.37 -7.08 -4.14
N ALA A 135 10.51 -7.03 -3.45
CA ALA A 135 10.54 -6.67 -2.02
C ALA A 135 10.03 -5.24 -1.78
N MET A 136 10.48 -4.26 -2.59
CA MET A 136 9.98 -2.89 -2.52
C MET A 136 8.49 -2.78 -2.86
N SER A 137 8.04 -3.56 -3.84
CA SER A 137 6.62 -3.66 -4.19
C SER A 137 5.78 -4.13 -3.00
N CYS A 138 6.22 -5.15 -2.25
CA CYS A 138 5.55 -5.60 -1.03
C CYS A 138 5.39 -4.46 -0.02
N VAL A 139 6.45 -3.66 0.21
CA VAL A 139 6.39 -2.51 1.12
C VAL A 139 5.36 -1.48 0.65
N LEU A 140 5.38 -1.11 -0.64
CA LEU A 140 4.45 -0.11 -1.20
C LEU A 140 3.00 -0.62 -1.21
N MET A 141 2.77 -1.90 -1.49
CA MET A 141 1.44 -2.53 -1.47
C MET A 141 0.82 -2.54 -0.07
N LEU A 142 1.61 -2.75 0.97
CA LEU A 142 1.14 -2.68 2.34
C LEU A 142 0.78 -1.24 2.77
N ILE A 143 1.37 -0.21 2.13
CA ILE A 143 1.09 1.20 2.38
C ILE A 143 0.02 1.68 1.39
N GLY A 144 -1.24 1.55 1.76
CA GLY A 144 -2.37 1.95 0.92
C GLY A 144 -2.64 3.46 0.86
N GLY A 145 -3.86 3.83 0.49
CA GLY A 145 -4.29 5.22 0.41
C GLY A 145 -4.65 5.85 1.75
N SER A 146 -5.23 7.06 1.72
CA SER A 146 -5.59 7.78 2.92
C SER A 146 -6.92 7.30 3.52
N SER A 147 -7.21 7.71 4.75
CA SER A 147 -8.51 7.44 5.38
C SER A 147 -9.65 8.13 4.61
N GLY A 148 -10.73 7.40 4.37
CA GLY A 148 -11.85 7.87 3.55
C GLY A 148 -11.60 7.78 2.05
N SER A 149 -10.60 6.99 1.60
CA SER A 149 -10.34 6.67 0.21
C SER A 149 -10.91 5.32 -0.21
N THR A 150 -10.90 5.06 -1.50
CA THR A 150 -11.26 3.76 -2.10
C THR A 150 -10.19 2.68 -1.88
N ALA A 151 -8.97 3.06 -1.46
CA ALA A 151 -7.82 2.19 -1.28
C ALA A 151 -7.90 1.34 0.00
N GLY A 152 -7.33 0.13 -0.04
CA GLY A 152 -7.17 -0.78 1.11
C GLY A 152 -5.86 -0.56 1.89
N GLY A 153 -5.36 -1.61 2.53
CA GLY A 153 -4.07 -1.62 3.25
C GLY A 153 -3.95 -0.67 4.44
N LEU A 154 -2.71 -0.50 4.92
CA LEU A 154 -2.38 0.49 5.95
C LEU A 154 -2.61 1.91 5.43
N LYS A 155 -3.36 2.71 6.16
CA LYS A 155 -3.64 4.08 5.73
C LYS A 155 -2.39 4.97 5.75
N THR A 156 -2.23 5.80 4.73
CA THR A 156 -1.12 6.78 4.63
C THR A 156 -0.93 7.60 5.91
N ALA A 157 -2.04 7.98 6.57
CA ALA A 157 -2.00 8.69 7.85
C ALA A 157 -1.38 7.85 8.98
N THR A 158 -1.62 6.54 9.02
CA THR A 158 -1.01 5.62 9.99
C THR A 158 0.50 5.58 9.83
N VAL A 159 0.96 5.43 8.57
CA VAL A 159 2.40 5.47 8.25
C VAL A 159 3.01 6.81 8.63
N GLY A 160 2.32 7.92 8.37
CA GLY A 160 2.74 9.25 8.79
C GLY A 160 2.92 9.39 10.29
N VAL A 161 1.96 8.87 11.08
CA VAL A 161 2.06 8.87 12.54
C VAL A 161 3.25 8.03 13.02
N LEU A 162 3.50 6.86 12.40
CA LEU A 162 4.63 6.00 12.74
C LEU A 162 5.98 6.66 12.44
N LEU A 163 6.14 7.29 11.29
CA LEU A 163 7.36 8.03 10.92
C LEU A 163 7.62 9.21 11.88
N LEU A 164 6.57 9.93 12.27
CA LEU A 164 6.66 11.01 13.25
C LEU A 164 7.00 10.49 14.65
N ALA A 165 6.43 9.34 15.05
CA ALA A 165 6.74 8.70 16.31
C ALA A 165 8.20 8.23 16.36
N LEU A 166 8.68 7.58 15.29
CA LEU A 166 10.08 7.19 15.14
C LEU A 166 11.00 8.38 15.25
N ARG A 167 10.72 9.46 14.51
CA ARG A 167 11.52 10.71 14.60
C ARG A 167 11.50 11.30 16.00
N SER A 168 10.35 11.32 16.67
CA SER A 168 10.22 11.85 18.03
C SER A 168 11.02 11.03 19.02
N GLY A 169 10.96 9.69 18.92
CA GLY A 169 11.76 8.77 19.74
C GLY A 169 13.26 8.94 19.55
N LEU A 170 13.73 9.01 18.27
CA LEU A 170 15.14 9.24 17.96
C LEU A 170 15.66 10.60 18.47
N MET A 171 14.78 11.60 18.59
CA MET A 171 15.11 12.92 19.13
C MET A 171 14.92 13.04 20.65
N GLY A 172 14.53 11.98 21.35
CA GLY A 172 14.26 11.99 22.79
C GLY A 172 13.09 12.89 23.20
N ARG A 173 12.11 13.13 22.31
CA ARG A 173 10.96 13.99 22.61
C ARG A 173 9.85 13.19 23.24
N GLU A 174 9.28 13.71 24.32
CA GLU A 174 8.13 13.08 25.02
C GLU A 174 6.85 13.08 24.18
N GLN A 175 6.69 14.04 23.28
CA GLN A 175 5.48 14.19 22.47
C GLN A 175 5.76 14.08 20.99
N VAL A 176 4.92 13.32 20.29
CA VAL A 176 4.92 13.25 18.83
C VAL A 176 4.24 14.49 18.26
N THR A 177 5.00 15.37 17.61
CA THR A 177 4.49 16.64 17.09
C THR A 177 4.68 16.75 15.59
N PHE A 178 3.70 17.38 14.91
CA PHE A 178 3.78 17.74 13.51
C PHE A 178 3.24 19.17 13.30
N ARG A 179 4.07 20.06 12.74
CA ARG A 179 3.73 21.45 12.47
C ARG A 179 3.09 22.17 13.68
N GLY A 180 3.68 22.01 14.87
CA GLY A 180 3.22 22.68 16.10
C GLY A 180 1.98 22.07 16.75
N ARG A 181 1.50 20.92 16.29
CA ARG A 181 0.39 20.19 16.92
C ARG A 181 0.85 18.83 17.42
N ALA A 182 0.49 18.48 18.66
CA ALA A 182 0.78 17.18 19.24
C ALA A 182 -0.25 16.12 18.80
N ILE A 183 0.23 14.92 18.56
CA ILE A 183 -0.61 13.74 18.28
C ILE A 183 -0.88 13.05 19.60
N HIS A 184 -2.15 12.76 19.89
CA HIS A 184 -2.56 12.09 21.13
C HIS A 184 -1.93 10.71 21.23
N TYR A 185 -1.37 10.36 22.38
CA TYR A 185 -0.65 9.12 22.66
C TYR A 185 -1.42 7.85 22.23
N ARG A 186 -2.73 7.77 22.53
CA ARG A 186 -3.57 6.64 22.08
C ARG A 186 -3.57 6.42 20.57
N ARG A 187 -3.47 7.49 19.77
CA ARG A 187 -3.41 7.37 18.31
C ARG A 187 -2.08 6.79 17.85
N VAL A 188 -0.99 7.17 18.52
CA VAL A 188 0.34 6.60 18.27
C VAL A 188 0.34 5.10 18.61
N LEU A 189 -0.17 4.74 19.77
CA LEU A 189 -0.26 3.35 20.21
C LEU A 189 -1.12 2.50 19.24
N ASN A 190 -2.28 3.00 18.83
CA ASN A 190 -3.12 2.32 17.84
C ASN A 190 -2.41 2.14 16.50
N ALA A 191 -1.66 3.14 16.03
CA ALA A 191 -0.88 3.05 14.81
C ALA A 191 0.23 1.99 14.90
N MET A 192 0.95 1.94 16.04
CA MET A 192 1.97 0.92 16.30
C MET A 192 1.37 -0.49 16.36
N THR A 193 0.28 -0.66 17.11
CA THR A 193 -0.42 -1.95 17.21
C THR A 193 -0.87 -2.43 15.84
N LEU A 194 -1.49 -1.54 15.03
CA LEU A 194 -1.94 -1.89 13.70
C LEU A 194 -0.78 -2.31 12.79
N ALA A 195 0.34 -1.57 12.81
CA ALA A 195 1.50 -1.89 12.00
C ALA A 195 2.12 -3.24 12.40
N LEU A 196 2.25 -3.52 13.70
CA LEU A 196 2.78 -4.80 14.18
C LEU A 196 1.86 -5.98 13.81
N VAL A 197 0.55 -5.82 13.92
CA VAL A 197 -0.41 -6.87 13.51
C VAL A 197 -0.33 -7.12 12.01
N VAL A 198 -0.30 -6.05 11.19
CA VAL A 198 -0.15 -6.18 9.72
C VAL A 198 1.13 -6.89 9.37
N LEU A 199 2.26 -6.48 9.97
CA LEU A 199 3.57 -7.10 9.73
C LEU A 199 3.59 -8.58 10.13
N PHE A 200 3.04 -8.91 11.31
CA PHE A 200 2.95 -10.28 11.78
C PHE A 200 2.12 -11.15 10.83
N VAL A 201 0.91 -10.70 10.47
CA VAL A 201 0.03 -11.43 9.54
C VAL A 201 0.69 -11.58 8.17
N PHE A 202 1.34 -10.53 7.66
CA PHE A 202 2.06 -10.56 6.39
C PHE A 202 3.17 -11.61 6.39
N VAL A 203 4.09 -11.55 7.35
CA VAL A 203 5.24 -12.48 7.41
C VAL A 203 4.74 -13.92 7.62
N PHE A 204 3.82 -14.14 8.56
CA PHE A 204 3.28 -15.46 8.84
C PHE A 204 2.57 -16.07 7.62
N SER A 205 1.67 -15.32 6.98
CA SER A 205 0.94 -15.80 5.81
C SER A 205 1.87 -16.06 4.61
N SER A 206 2.89 -15.22 4.42
CA SER A 206 3.89 -15.43 3.35
C SER A 206 4.70 -16.71 3.57
N MET A 207 5.08 -17.00 4.81
CA MET A 207 5.74 -18.25 5.15
C MET A 207 4.84 -19.46 4.90
N VAL A 208 3.57 -19.39 5.28
CA VAL A 208 2.60 -20.46 5.05
C VAL A 208 2.43 -20.75 3.56
N VAL A 209 2.19 -19.71 2.74
CA VAL A 209 2.04 -19.87 1.28
C VAL A 209 3.32 -20.44 0.66
N SER A 210 4.49 -19.89 1.00
CA SER A 210 5.77 -20.36 0.47
C SER A 210 6.03 -21.85 0.80
N THR A 211 5.69 -22.29 2.02
CA THR A 211 5.90 -23.68 2.45
C THR A 211 4.88 -24.64 1.82
N VAL A 212 3.62 -24.24 1.71
CA VAL A 212 2.55 -25.09 1.15
C VAL A 212 2.70 -25.28 -0.35
N GLU A 213 3.11 -24.23 -1.06
CA GLU A 213 3.21 -24.24 -2.53
C GLU A 213 4.62 -24.59 -3.03
N ASP A 214 5.59 -24.72 -2.15
CA ASP A 214 7.04 -24.94 -2.49
C ASP A 214 7.56 -23.86 -3.46
N LEU A 215 7.18 -22.60 -3.22
CA LEU A 215 7.51 -21.45 -4.05
C LEU A 215 8.56 -20.54 -3.37
N PRO A 216 9.32 -19.74 -4.15
CA PRO A 216 10.19 -18.73 -3.59
C PRO A 216 9.47 -17.79 -2.64
N TYR A 217 10.08 -17.49 -1.51
CA TYR A 217 9.44 -16.64 -0.47
C TYR A 217 9.00 -15.29 -1.00
N LEU A 218 9.78 -14.63 -1.88
CA LEU A 218 9.45 -13.31 -2.42
C LEU A 218 8.22 -13.32 -3.32
N ASP A 219 8.02 -14.34 -4.13
CA ASP A 219 6.81 -14.47 -4.97
C ASP A 219 5.58 -14.70 -4.09
N SER A 220 5.70 -15.58 -3.08
CA SER A 220 4.64 -15.80 -2.08
C SER A 220 4.33 -14.53 -1.27
N ALA A 221 5.36 -13.78 -0.86
CA ALA A 221 5.22 -12.52 -0.15
C ALA A 221 4.55 -11.44 -1.03
N PHE A 222 4.85 -11.40 -2.32
CA PHE A 222 4.22 -10.49 -3.28
C PHE A 222 2.70 -10.75 -3.37
N GLU A 223 2.28 -12.02 -3.52
CA GLU A 223 0.86 -12.39 -3.56
C GLU A 223 0.13 -12.03 -2.25
N VAL A 224 0.76 -12.34 -1.11
CA VAL A 224 0.21 -12.02 0.21
C VAL A 224 0.12 -10.51 0.42
N ALA A 225 1.14 -9.73 0.04
CA ALA A 225 1.11 -8.27 0.13
C ALA A 225 0.02 -7.68 -0.77
N SER A 226 -0.12 -8.22 -1.98
CA SER A 226 -1.17 -7.82 -2.94
C SER A 226 -2.57 -8.12 -2.39
N ALA A 227 -2.78 -9.29 -1.79
CA ALA A 227 -4.04 -9.67 -1.17
C ALA A 227 -4.37 -8.78 0.04
N MET A 228 -3.44 -8.61 0.99
CA MET A 228 -3.62 -7.78 2.19
C MET A 228 -3.78 -6.29 1.86
N GLY A 229 -3.02 -5.80 0.88
CA GLY A 229 -3.13 -4.43 0.38
C GLY A 229 -4.38 -4.20 -0.46
N THR A 230 -5.09 -5.27 -0.86
CA THR A 230 -6.19 -5.23 -1.84
C THR A 230 -5.76 -4.58 -3.16
N VAL A 231 -4.58 -4.95 -3.64
CA VAL A 231 -3.95 -4.37 -4.84
C VAL A 231 -4.43 -5.08 -6.10
N GLY A 232 -4.31 -6.40 -6.16
CA GLY A 232 -4.73 -7.21 -7.29
C GLY A 232 -3.62 -7.49 -8.32
N LEU A 233 -2.37 -7.10 -8.05
CA LEU A 233 -1.21 -7.49 -8.85
C LEU A 233 -0.75 -8.91 -8.48
N THR A 234 -0.22 -9.64 -9.46
CA THR A 234 0.32 -10.98 -9.29
C THR A 234 1.62 -11.14 -10.07
N THR A 235 2.54 -11.95 -9.53
CA THR A 235 3.72 -12.41 -10.27
C THR A 235 3.39 -13.47 -11.32
N GLY A 236 2.12 -13.88 -11.41
CA GLY A 236 1.62 -14.91 -12.33
C GLY A 236 1.37 -16.25 -11.66
N ILE A 237 1.67 -16.41 -10.37
CA ILE A 237 1.50 -17.68 -9.65
C ILE A 237 0.08 -17.91 -9.11
N THR A 238 -0.76 -16.87 -9.00
CA THR A 238 -2.11 -16.98 -8.41
C THR A 238 -2.96 -18.12 -9.00
N PRO A 239 -3.00 -18.35 -10.34
CA PRO A 239 -3.80 -19.43 -10.92
C PRO A 239 -3.30 -20.85 -10.60
N THR A 240 -2.03 -21.00 -10.22
CA THR A 240 -1.41 -22.31 -9.93
C THR A 240 -1.50 -22.69 -8.46
N LEU A 241 -1.93 -21.77 -7.59
CA LEU A 241 -2.00 -22.01 -6.15
C LEU A 241 -3.06 -23.05 -5.80
N THR A 242 -2.78 -23.83 -4.75
CA THR A 242 -3.74 -24.80 -4.20
C THR A 242 -4.98 -24.10 -3.62
N PRO A 243 -6.13 -24.84 -3.52
CA PRO A 243 -7.34 -24.28 -2.91
C PRO A 243 -7.15 -23.76 -1.48
N PHE A 244 -6.21 -24.33 -0.73
CA PHE A 244 -5.88 -23.87 0.61
C PHE A 244 -5.26 -22.45 0.58
N SER A 245 -4.24 -22.24 -0.24
CA SER A 245 -3.58 -20.94 -0.38
C SER A 245 -4.53 -19.91 -0.98
N GLN A 246 -5.36 -20.28 -1.96
CA GLN A 246 -6.41 -19.40 -2.49
C GLN A 246 -7.39 -18.97 -1.40
N GLY A 247 -7.84 -19.89 -0.54
CA GLY A 247 -8.72 -19.60 0.59
C GLY A 247 -8.07 -18.65 1.61
N LEU A 248 -6.78 -18.85 1.89
CA LEU A 248 -6.01 -17.93 2.74
C LEU A 248 -5.93 -16.53 2.13
N LEU A 249 -5.62 -16.41 0.82
CA LEU A 249 -5.59 -15.11 0.13
C LEU A 249 -6.94 -14.41 0.15
N ILE A 250 -8.07 -15.13 -0.05
CA ILE A 250 -9.42 -14.58 0.04
C ILE A 250 -9.68 -14.01 1.45
N LEU A 251 -9.28 -14.71 2.50
CA LEU A 251 -9.39 -14.22 3.87
C LEU A 251 -8.58 -12.94 4.07
N LEU A 252 -7.35 -12.90 3.56
CA LEU A 252 -6.48 -11.73 3.65
C LEU A 252 -7.04 -10.53 2.87
N MET A 253 -7.62 -10.73 1.68
CA MET A 253 -8.31 -9.69 0.91
C MET A 253 -9.47 -9.09 1.71
N TYR A 254 -10.29 -9.93 2.34
CA TYR A 254 -11.40 -9.48 3.18
C TYR A 254 -10.91 -8.67 4.39
N MET A 255 -9.87 -9.16 5.10
CA MET A 255 -9.25 -8.45 6.22
C MET A 255 -8.66 -7.10 5.80
N GLY A 256 -8.00 -7.05 4.64
CA GLY A 256 -7.42 -5.82 4.09
C GLY A 256 -8.47 -4.76 3.76
N ARG A 257 -9.63 -5.19 3.27
CA ARG A 257 -10.72 -4.28 2.89
C ARG A 257 -11.53 -3.76 4.06
N VAL A 258 -11.94 -4.62 4.98
CA VAL A 258 -12.69 -4.25 6.20
C VAL A 258 -11.84 -3.44 7.16
N GLY A 259 -10.53 -3.61 7.10
CA GLY A 259 -9.54 -3.06 8.02
C GLY A 259 -9.16 -4.06 9.10
N ILE A 260 -7.88 -4.39 9.12
CA ILE A 260 -7.31 -5.40 10.02
C ILE A 260 -7.61 -5.11 11.49
N LEU A 261 -7.60 -3.82 11.88
CA LEU A 261 -7.95 -3.42 13.25
C LEU A 261 -9.41 -3.71 13.58
N SER A 262 -10.34 -3.38 12.66
CA SER A 262 -11.78 -3.62 12.86
C SER A 262 -12.07 -5.12 12.94
N PHE A 263 -11.41 -5.90 12.08
CA PHE A 263 -11.49 -7.36 12.10
C PHE A 263 -10.96 -7.93 13.42
N SER A 264 -9.77 -7.51 13.87
CA SER A 264 -9.18 -7.97 15.13
C SER A 264 -10.03 -7.59 16.34
N ILE A 265 -10.58 -6.38 16.35
CA ILE A 265 -11.47 -5.93 17.44
C ILE A 265 -12.75 -6.75 17.50
N ALA A 266 -13.34 -7.15 16.37
CA ALA A 266 -14.56 -7.95 16.34
C ALA A 266 -14.39 -9.31 17.07
N PHE A 267 -13.18 -9.89 17.02
CA PHE A 267 -12.88 -11.14 17.75
C PHE A 267 -12.49 -10.92 19.23
N ILE A 268 -11.96 -9.74 19.58
CA ILE A 268 -11.44 -9.45 20.93
C ILE A 268 -12.49 -8.78 21.82
N THR A 269 -13.55 -8.18 21.27
CA THR A 269 -14.56 -7.44 22.04
C THR A 269 -15.59 -8.37 22.72
N GLY A 270 -15.12 -9.23 23.62
CA GLY A 270 -15.92 -9.66 24.75
C GLY A 270 -15.80 -8.59 25.85
N ASN A 271 -16.92 -8.04 26.30
CA ASN A 271 -17.10 -7.17 27.49
C ASN A 271 -15.88 -6.37 27.96
N ARG A 272 -15.63 -5.21 27.35
CA ARG A 272 -14.68 -4.23 27.91
C ARG A 272 -15.30 -3.57 29.13
N HIS A 273 -15.09 -4.16 30.30
CA HIS A 273 -15.26 -3.40 31.57
C HIS A 273 -14.10 -2.38 31.63
N PRO A 274 -14.39 -1.10 31.90
CA PRO A 274 -13.33 -0.13 32.19
C PRO A 274 -12.49 -0.64 33.35
N ALA A 275 -11.17 -0.67 33.16
CA ALA A 275 -10.27 -1.10 34.25
C ALA A 275 -10.48 -0.18 35.45
N LYS A 276 -11.05 -0.75 36.52
CA LYS A 276 -11.30 -0.04 37.82
C LYS A 276 -10.02 0.10 38.65
N ILE A 277 -8.94 -0.60 38.26
CA ILE A 277 -7.69 -0.69 39.03
C ILE A 277 -6.57 -0.08 38.20
N LYS A 278 -5.81 0.86 38.74
CA LYS A 278 -4.53 1.32 38.20
C LYS A 278 -3.43 0.45 38.83
N TYR A 279 -2.70 -0.26 37.97
CA TYR A 279 -1.53 -1.03 38.43
C TYR A 279 -0.32 -0.10 38.59
N PRO A 280 0.59 -0.36 39.57
CA PRO A 280 1.85 0.37 39.69
C PRO A 280 2.71 0.17 38.44
N GLU A 281 3.50 1.19 38.08
CA GLU A 281 4.40 1.15 36.95
C GLU A 281 5.60 0.21 37.25
N MET A 282 5.96 -0.61 36.28
CA MET A 282 7.12 -1.49 36.34
C MET A 282 8.22 -0.93 35.47
N ASN A 283 9.42 -0.78 36.02
CA ASN A 283 10.60 -0.41 35.25
C ASN A 283 11.11 -1.61 34.45
N VAL A 284 10.95 -1.56 33.12
CA VAL A 284 11.49 -2.56 32.20
C VAL A 284 12.68 -1.92 31.47
N MET A 285 13.83 -2.57 31.52
CA MET A 285 14.99 -2.15 30.70
C MET A 285 14.66 -2.48 29.25
N ILE A 286 14.58 -1.44 28.42
CA ILE A 286 14.49 -1.56 26.97
C ILE A 286 15.89 -1.20 26.45
N GLY A 287 16.51 -2.13 25.70
CA GLY A 287 17.90 -2.06 25.22
C GLY A 287 18.24 -0.88 24.34
#